data_589fbf962d6f81a5fd01fbe1834d27c0
#
_entry.id   589fbf962d6f81a5fd01fbe1834d27c0
#
_cell.length_a   1.000
_cell.length_b   1.000
_cell.length_c   1.000
_cell.angle_alpha   90.00
_cell.angle_beta   90.00
_cell.angle_gamma   90.00
#
_symmetry.space_group_name_H-M   'P 1'
#
loop_
_entity.id
_entity.type
_entity.pdbx_description
1 polymer ?
#
loop_
_entity_poly.entity_id
_entity_poly.type
_entity_poly.pdbx_seq_one_letter_code
_entity_poly.pdbx_strand_id
1 'polypeptide(L)'
;MRALSRDLDEQINSIKRELDSLEELNILKSREEAKKKFFCLNKNFFLMEEFKNIFLKTYNPHDTIKAFFKHQENLDLVLINEALSKRLTGNTNNIVDIFLIGEIDKILFNEFLAKTFFNRKIKYAIITKDDFKKRLEYNDKLIFNIIRQNGNIFLKDDLGAKDMI
;
A
#
# COMPACT_ATOMS: atom_id res chain seq x y z
N MET A 1 1.86 -24.29 7.42
CA MET A 1 0.60 -24.84 6.89
C MET A 1 -0.64 -24.40 7.68
N ARG A 2 -0.72 -24.55 9.02
CA ARG A 2 -1.91 -24.10 9.78
C ARG A 2 -2.23 -22.60 9.66
N ALA A 3 -1.23 -21.75 9.53
CA ALA A 3 -1.43 -20.32 9.29
C ALA A 3 -2.05 -20.10 7.91
N LEU A 4 -1.45 -20.66 6.85
CA LEU A 4 -1.99 -20.58 5.49
C LEU A 4 -3.43 -21.12 5.39
N SER A 5 -3.73 -22.23 6.08
CA SER A 5 -5.08 -22.80 6.11
C SER A 5 -6.11 -21.82 6.68
N ARG A 6 -5.75 -21.07 7.72
CA ARG A 6 -6.62 -20.03 8.29
C ARG A 6 -6.72 -18.80 7.41
N ASP A 7 -5.59 -18.38 6.83
CA ASP A 7 -5.52 -17.15 6.03
C ASP A 7 -6.26 -17.29 4.69
N LEU A 8 -6.29 -18.52 4.14
CA LEU A 8 -6.93 -18.84 2.85
C LEU A 8 -8.30 -19.51 3.00
N ASP A 9 -8.73 -19.80 4.23
CA ASP A 9 -9.95 -20.57 4.54
C ASP A 9 -10.01 -21.93 3.81
N GLU A 10 -8.85 -22.61 3.75
CA GLU A 10 -8.66 -23.86 3.01
C GLU A 10 -8.23 -25.01 3.91
N GLN A 11 -8.55 -26.24 3.50
CA GLN A 11 -8.15 -27.45 4.23
C GLN A 11 -6.63 -27.66 4.18
N ILE A 12 -6.05 -28.10 5.30
CA ILE A 12 -4.60 -28.35 5.44
C ILE A 12 -4.08 -29.32 4.36
N ASN A 13 -4.86 -30.34 4.01
CA ASN A 13 -4.47 -31.32 3.00
C ASN A 13 -4.43 -30.72 1.59
N SER A 14 -5.36 -29.80 1.27
CA SER A 14 -5.33 -29.04 0.02
C SER A 14 -4.10 -28.15 -0.04
N ILE A 15 -3.84 -27.40 1.02
CA ILE A 15 -2.64 -26.56 1.13
C ILE A 15 -1.36 -27.37 0.94
N LYS A 16 -1.28 -28.55 1.57
CA LYS A 16 -0.10 -29.43 1.43
C LYS A 16 0.11 -29.84 -0.02
N ARG A 17 -0.96 -30.31 -0.69
CA ARG A 17 -0.89 -30.76 -2.08
C ARG A 17 -0.47 -29.62 -3.02
N GLU A 18 -1.03 -28.42 -2.84
CA GLU A 18 -0.65 -27.25 -3.65
C GLU A 18 0.81 -26.82 -3.42
N LEU A 19 1.29 -26.87 -2.17
CA LEU A 19 2.69 -26.55 -1.87
C LEU A 19 3.66 -27.58 -2.49
N ASP A 20 3.32 -28.86 -2.45
CA ASP A 20 4.11 -29.90 -3.07
C ASP A 20 4.11 -29.76 -4.62
N SER A 21 2.95 -29.43 -5.22
CA SER A 21 2.83 -29.15 -6.66
C SER A 21 3.64 -27.93 -7.10
N LEU A 22 3.62 -26.84 -6.31
CA LEU A 22 4.44 -25.63 -6.58
C LEU A 22 5.94 -25.91 -6.43
N GLU A 23 6.32 -26.85 -5.57
CA GLU A 23 7.70 -27.30 -5.44
C GLU A 23 8.13 -28.13 -6.67
N GLU A 24 7.31 -29.05 -7.15
CA GLU A 24 7.55 -29.82 -8.36
C GLU A 24 7.74 -28.92 -9.60
N LEU A 25 6.97 -27.81 -9.67
CA LEU A 25 7.12 -26.78 -10.68
C LEU A 25 8.34 -25.87 -10.49
N ASN A 26 9.16 -26.10 -9.45
CA ASN A 26 10.29 -25.25 -9.08
C ASN A 26 9.94 -23.78 -8.74
N ILE A 27 8.67 -23.48 -8.49
CA ILE A 27 8.23 -22.15 -8.01
C ILE A 27 8.60 -21.98 -6.54
N LEU A 28 8.49 -23.06 -5.77
CA LEU A 28 8.93 -23.11 -4.39
C LEU A 28 10.17 -23.98 -4.25
N LYS A 29 10.92 -23.73 -3.19
CA LYS A 29 11.95 -24.62 -2.63
C LYS A 29 11.57 -24.97 -1.21
N SER A 30 11.86 -26.20 -0.81
CA SER A 30 11.68 -26.59 0.58
C SER A 30 13.01 -26.91 1.27
N ARG A 31 12.97 -26.86 2.58
CA ARG A 31 14.00 -27.39 3.47
C ARG A 31 13.34 -28.11 4.63
N GLU A 32 13.98 -29.15 5.10
CA GLU A 32 13.54 -29.85 6.31
C GLU A 32 14.41 -29.43 7.50
N GLU A 33 13.76 -29.09 8.60
CA GLU A 33 14.39 -28.72 9.85
C GLU A 33 13.53 -29.21 11.02
N ALA A 34 14.12 -29.96 11.94
CA ALA A 34 13.44 -30.53 13.12
C ALA A 34 12.12 -31.27 12.76
N LYS A 35 12.16 -32.11 11.73
CA LYS A 35 10.99 -32.87 11.19
C LYS A 35 9.85 -31.97 10.67
N LYS A 36 10.14 -30.73 10.35
CA LYS A 36 9.18 -29.79 9.74
C LYS A 36 9.69 -29.38 8.37
N LYS A 37 8.78 -29.38 7.37
CA LYS A 37 9.06 -28.89 6.01
C LYS A 37 8.69 -27.43 5.92
N PHE A 38 9.66 -26.60 5.53
CA PHE A 38 9.51 -25.17 5.31
C PHE A 38 9.61 -24.88 3.83
N PHE A 39 8.71 -24.06 3.31
CA PHE A 39 8.69 -23.65 1.92
C PHE A 39 9.08 -22.19 1.79
N CYS A 40 9.81 -21.84 0.73
CA CYS A 40 10.12 -20.46 0.34
C CYS A 40 10.08 -20.31 -1.18
N LEU A 41 9.87 -19.09 -1.66
CA LEU A 41 9.93 -18.80 -3.09
C LEU A 41 11.32 -19.10 -3.67
N ASN A 42 11.33 -19.78 -4.82
CA ASN A 42 12.55 -19.99 -5.57
C ASN A 42 12.89 -18.72 -6.37
N LYS A 43 13.76 -17.87 -5.81
CA LYS A 43 14.17 -16.61 -6.46
C LYS A 43 14.80 -16.78 -7.85
N ASN A 44 15.26 -18.00 -8.18
CA ASN A 44 15.88 -18.33 -9.46
C ASN A 44 14.89 -19.02 -10.40
N PHE A 45 13.61 -19.04 -10.08
CA PHE A 45 12.59 -19.54 -11.00
C PHE A 45 12.53 -18.64 -12.26
N PHE A 46 12.55 -19.24 -13.43
CA PHE A 46 12.76 -18.49 -14.70
C PHE A 46 11.63 -17.51 -15.05
N LEU A 47 10.40 -17.71 -14.52
CA LEU A 47 9.26 -16.79 -14.69
C LEU A 47 8.99 -15.94 -13.43
N MET A 48 9.93 -15.82 -12.49
CA MET A 48 9.68 -15.12 -11.23
C MET A 48 9.37 -13.63 -11.43
N GLU A 49 10.05 -12.97 -12.37
CA GLU A 49 9.79 -11.55 -12.65
C GLU A 49 8.42 -11.35 -13.33
N GLU A 50 7.98 -12.26 -14.18
CA GLU A 50 6.66 -12.25 -14.81
C GLU A 50 5.55 -12.42 -13.77
N PHE A 51 5.68 -13.41 -12.87
CA PHE A 51 4.73 -13.59 -11.76
C PHE A 51 4.66 -12.36 -10.87
N LYS A 52 5.80 -11.79 -10.51
CA LYS A 52 5.86 -10.56 -9.72
C LYS A 52 5.17 -9.40 -10.43
N ASN A 53 5.39 -9.24 -11.74
CA ASN A 53 4.74 -8.19 -12.52
C ASN A 53 3.23 -8.39 -12.63
N ILE A 54 2.75 -9.63 -12.81
CA ILE A 54 1.32 -9.95 -12.79
C ILE A 54 0.74 -9.58 -11.43
N PHE A 55 1.34 -10.05 -10.34
CA PHE A 55 0.88 -9.75 -9.00
C PHE A 55 0.82 -8.24 -8.72
N LEU A 56 1.88 -7.49 -9.06
CA LEU A 56 1.92 -6.04 -8.85
C LEU A 56 0.87 -5.29 -9.68
N LYS A 57 0.51 -5.78 -10.86
CA LYS A 57 -0.54 -5.18 -11.71
C LYS A 57 -1.94 -5.45 -11.19
N THR A 58 -2.17 -6.60 -10.57
CA THR A 58 -3.49 -7.00 -10.04
C THR A 58 -3.70 -6.55 -8.58
N TYR A 59 -2.62 -6.28 -7.84
CA TYR A 59 -2.69 -5.85 -6.46
C TYR A 59 -3.26 -4.43 -6.34
N ASN A 60 -4.34 -4.29 -5.59
CA ASN A 60 -4.96 -2.99 -5.29
C ASN A 60 -4.82 -2.66 -3.79
N PRO A 61 -3.98 -1.71 -3.41
CA PRO A 61 -3.76 -1.35 -2.01
C PRO A 61 -4.87 -0.47 -1.41
N HIS A 62 -5.87 -0.04 -2.17
CA HIS A 62 -6.83 0.97 -1.74
C HIS A 62 -7.63 0.57 -0.51
N ASP A 63 -8.07 -0.68 -0.41
CA ASP A 63 -8.86 -1.13 0.74
C ASP A 63 -8.00 -1.23 2.01
N THR A 64 -6.74 -1.66 1.87
CA THR A 64 -5.77 -1.68 2.97
C THR A 64 -5.49 -0.25 3.47
N ILE A 65 -5.36 0.71 2.55
CA ILE A 65 -5.15 2.13 2.87
C ILE A 65 -6.39 2.71 3.57
N LYS A 66 -7.59 2.47 3.05
CA LYS A 66 -8.84 2.91 3.69
C LYS A 66 -8.97 2.35 5.11
N ALA A 67 -8.68 1.06 5.30
CA ALA A 67 -8.72 0.42 6.61
C ALA A 67 -7.72 1.06 7.60
N PHE A 68 -6.51 1.37 7.15
CA PHE A 68 -5.50 2.03 7.96
C PHE A 68 -5.96 3.42 8.42
N PHE A 69 -6.43 4.26 7.49
CA PHE A 69 -6.85 5.62 7.82
C PHE A 69 -8.16 5.71 8.59
N LYS A 70 -9.02 4.69 8.53
CA LYS A 70 -10.28 4.65 9.32
C LYS A 70 -10.06 4.78 10.82
N HIS A 71 -8.89 4.38 11.32
CA HIS A 71 -8.53 4.41 12.73
C HIS A 71 -7.63 5.60 13.11
N GLN A 72 -7.43 6.57 12.19
CA GLN A 72 -6.61 7.76 12.43
C GLN A 72 -7.51 8.97 12.73
N GLU A 73 -7.89 9.12 14.00
CA GLU A 73 -8.83 10.16 14.42
C GLU A 73 -8.24 11.58 14.33
N ASN A 74 -6.91 11.72 14.53
CA ASN A 74 -6.20 12.99 14.57
C ASN A 74 -5.89 13.60 13.20
N LEU A 75 -6.42 13.03 12.12
CA LEU A 75 -6.32 13.59 10.77
C LEU A 75 -7.60 14.33 10.43
N ASP A 76 -7.49 15.57 9.95
CA ASP A 76 -8.61 16.38 9.43
C ASP A 76 -8.85 16.16 7.93
N LEU A 77 -7.78 15.84 7.19
CA LEU A 77 -7.84 15.52 5.76
C LEU A 77 -6.99 14.30 5.45
N VAL A 78 -7.55 13.39 4.66
CA VAL A 78 -6.82 12.28 4.04
C VAL A 78 -7.15 12.24 2.56
N LEU A 79 -6.17 12.61 1.75
CA LEU A 79 -6.26 12.64 0.31
C LEU A 79 -5.27 11.63 -0.28
N ILE A 80 -5.76 10.73 -1.14
CA ILE A 80 -4.92 9.79 -1.88
C ILE A 80 -5.15 9.95 -3.37
N ASN A 81 -4.14 9.67 -4.17
CA ASN A 81 -4.30 9.69 -5.62
C ASN A 81 -4.59 8.28 -6.16
N GLU A 82 -5.53 8.13 -7.08
CA GLU A 82 -5.91 6.85 -7.71
C GLU A 82 -4.73 6.15 -8.39
N ALA A 83 -3.77 6.94 -8.90
CA ALA A 83 -2.56 6.41 -9.51
C ALA A 83 -1.56 5.84 -8.49
N LEU A 84 -1.87 5.84 -7.20
CA LEU A 84 -1.00 5.33 -6.14
C LEU A 84 -0.63 3.85 -6.37
N SER A 85 -1.56 3.03 -6.87
CA SER A 85 -1.29 1.64 -7.25
C SER A 85 -0.25 1.50 -8.36
N LYS A 86 -0.15 2.48 -9.27
CA LYS A 86 0.84 2.49 -10.36
C LYS A 86 2.28 2.61 -9.85
N ARG A 87 2.47 3.08 -8.59
CA ARG A 87 3.80 3.10 -7.94
C ARG A 87 4.41 1.71 -7.78
N LEU A 88 3.60 0.68 -7.77
CA LEU A 88 4.05 -0.70 -7.68
C LEU A 88 4.78 -1.17 -8.95
N THR A 89 4.39 -0.65 -10.11
CA THR A 89 4.92 -1.05 -11.42
C THR A 89 5.79 0.00 -12.09
N GLY A 90 5.75 1.26 -11.63
CA GLY A 90 6.49 2.34 -12.26
C GLY A 90 6.44 3.66 -11.48
N ASN A 91 6.80 4.75 -12.17
CA ASN A 91 6.73 6.10 -11.63
C ASN A 91 5.42 6.78 -12.05
N THR A 92 4.93 7.67 -11.20
CA THR A 92 3.83 8.58 -11.50
C THR A 92 4.35 10.02 -11.54
N ASN A 93 3.71 10.88 -12.32
CA ASN A 93 4.03 12.31 -12.37
C ASN A 93 3.30 13.11 -11.28
N ASN A 94 2.70 12.42 -10.31
CA ASN A 94 2.01 13.07 -9.21
C ASN A 94 2.94 13.95 -8.39
N ILE A 95 2.43 15.09 -7.92
CA ILE A 95 3.11 15.97 -6.96
C ILE A 95 3.29 15.17 -5.67
N VAL A 96 2.18 14.65 -5.14
CA VAL A 96 2.14 13.69 -4.02
C VAL A 96 1.17 12.55 -4.34
N ASP A 97 1.37 11.40 -3.73
CA ASP A 97 0.48 10.24 -3.82
C ASP A 97 -0.49 10.20 -2.63
N ILE A 98 -0.05 10.71 -1.47
CA ILE A 98 -0.84 10.80 -0.24
C ILE A 98 -0.60 12.19 0.38
N PHE A 99 -1.67 12.92 0.67
CA PHE A 99 -1.61 14.20 1.37
C PHE A 99 -2.46 14.12 2.63
N LEU A 100 -1.85 14.48 3.76
CA LEU A 100 -2.46 14.40 5.09
C LEU A 100 -2.42 15.77 5.77
N ILE A 101 -3.52 16.14 6.42
CA ILE A 101 -3.57 17.29 7.31
C ILE A 101 -3.97 16.80 8.70
N GLY A 102 -3.13 17.08 9.70
CA GLY A 102 -3.30 16.64 11.07
C GLY A 102 -2.04 15.96 11.60
N GLU A 103 -2.23 15.11 12.61
CA GLU A 103 -1.14 14.42 13.29
C GLU A 103 -1.24 12.91 13.08
N ILE A 104 -0.10 12.28 12.78
CA ILE A 104 0.02 10.84 12.61
C ILE A 104 1.38 10.38 13.14
N ASP A 105 1.42 9.18 13.70
CA ASP A 105 2.69 8.53 14.01
C ASP A 105 3.44 8.20 12.72
N LYS A 106 4.51 8.96 12.46
CA LYS A 106 5.31 8.83 11.23
C LYS A 106 6.05 7.49 11.16
N ILE A 107 6.38 6.88 12.30
CA ILE A 107 7.08 5.59 12.33
C ILE A 107 6.11 4.51 11.86
N LEU A 108 4.96 4.41 12.51
CA LEU A 108 3.91 3.45 12.14
C LEU A 108 3.42 3.67 10.69
N PHE A 109 3.29 4.92 10.26
CA PHE A 109 2.88 5.24 8.89
C PHE A 109 3.92 4.79 7.86
N ASN A 110 5.22 5.02 8.10
CA ASN A 110 6.27 4.55 7.19
C ASN A 110 6.36 3.02 7.15
N GLU A 111 6.22 2.33 8.27
CA GLU A 111 6.16 0.87 8.32
C GLU A 111 4.96 0.33 7.54
N PHE A 112 3.79 0.97 7.70
CA PHE A 112 2.59 0.65 6.94
C PHE A 112 2.82 0.81 5.43
N LEU A 113 3.39 1.94 4.99
CA LEU A 113 3.70 2.18 3.58
C LEU A 113 4.72 1.17 3.04
N ALA A 114 5.78 0.90 3.79
CA ALA A 114 6.81 -0.07 3.40
C ALA A 114 6.21 -1.48 3.20
N LYS A 115 5.35 -1.91 4.09
CA LYS A 115 4.64 -3.20 4.00
C LYS A 115 3.66 -3.23 2.82
N THR A 116 2.81 -2.20 2.70
CA THR A 116 1.73 -2.14 1.69
C THR A 116 2.29 -1.99 0.27
N PHE A 117 3.39 -1.28 0.10
CA PHE A 117 4.00 -1.01 -1.21
C PHE A 117 5.33 -1.74 -1.44
N PHE A 118 5.61 -2.80 -0.69
CA PHE A 118 6.80 -3.64 -0.88
C PHE A 118 8.10 -2.82 -0.95
N ASN A 119 8.26 -1.87 -0.01
CA ASN A 119 9.38 -0.91 0.06
C ASN A 119 9.52 0.01 -1.18
N ARG A 120 8.49 0.14 -2.01
CA ARG A 120 8.48 1.15 -3.08
C ARG A 120 8.33 2.55 -2.50
N LYS A 121 8.98 3.51 -3.13
CA LYS A 121 8.96 4.90 -2.68
C LYS A 121 7.60 5.55 -3.01
N ILE A 122 6.87 5.93 -1.96
CA ILE A 122 5.61 6.67 -2.04
C ILE A 122 5.90 8.14 -1.71
N LYS A 123 5.37 9.05 -2.52
CA LYS A 123 5.46 10.49 -2.26
C LYS A 123 4.30 10.87 -1.35
N TYR A 124 4.59 11.33 -0.15
CA TYR A 124 3.56 11.86 0.73
C TYR A 124 3.96 13.19 1.34
N ALA A 125 2.96 13.98 1.74
CA ALA A 125 3.14 15.20 2.51
C ALA A 125 2.19 15.21 3.71
N ILE A 126 2.69 15.68 4.84
CA ILE A 126 1.92 15.81 6.09
C ILE A 126 2.15 17.24 6.58
N ILE A 127 1.06 17.97 6.83
CA ILE A 127 1.09 19.31 7.41
C ILE A 127 0.09 19.40 8.55
N THR A 128 0.30 20.35 9.46
CA THR A 128 -0.66 20.63 10.51
C THR A 128 -1.85 21.43 9.97
N LYS A 129 -2.96 21.42 10.70
CA LYS A 129 -4.14 22.22 10.37
C LYS A 129 -3.83 23.72 10.31
N ASP A 130 -3.00 24.21 11.25
CA ASP A 130 -2.62 25.62 11.30
C ASP A 130 -1.71 26.02 10.12
N ASP A 131 -0.78 25.14 9.73
CA ASP A 131 0.06 25.36 8.56
C ASP A 131 -0.79 25.39 7.28
N PHE A 132 -1.75 24.47 7.17
CA PHE A 132 -2.69 24.47 6.05
C PHE A 132 -3.48 25.78 5.94
N LYS A 133 -4.06 26.29 7.04
CA LYS A 133 -4.79 27.55 7.05
C LYS A 133 -3.91 28.73 6.60
N LYS A 134 -2.71 28.84 7.18
CA LYS A 134 -1.75 29.88 6.79
C LYS A 134 -1.40 29.84 5.30
N ARG A 135 -1.16 28.62 4.76
CA ARG A 135 -0.85 28.44 3.34
C ARG A 135 -2.02 28.82 2.44
N LEU A 136 -3.25 28.57 2.85
CA LEU A 136 -4.45 29.05 2.13
C LEU A 136 -4.54 30.59 2.13
N GLU A 137 -4.30 31.25 3.27
CA GLU A 137 -4.30 32.72 3.38
C GLU A 137 -3.26 33.35 2.46
N TYR A 138 -2.09 32.73 2.31
CA TYR A 138 -1.03 33.19 1.41
C TYR A 138 -1.19 32.72 -0.06
N ASN A 139 -2.30 32.08 -0.40
CA ASN A 139 -2.56 31.51 -1.74
C ASN A 139 -1.41 30.60 -2.24
N ASP A 140 -0.92 29.71 -1.36
CA ASP A 140 0.18 28.78 -1.70
C ASP A 140 -0.21 27.88 -2.88
N LYS A 141 0.43 28.15 -4.03
CA LYS A 141 0.17 27.41 -5.28
C LYS A 141 0.41 25.90 -5.14
N LEU A 142 1.34 25.47 -4.29
CA LEU A 142 1.63 24.06 -4.09
C LEU A 142 0.43 23.33 -3.48
N ILE A 143 -0.17 23.93 -2.45
CA ILE A 143 -1.36 23.35 -1.78
C ILE A 143 -2.53 23.22 -2.76
N PHE A 144 -2.83 24.30 -3.50
CA PHE A 144 -3.88 24.25 -4.51
C PHE A 144 -3.59 23.22 -5.60
N ASN A 145 -2.34 23.10 -6.06
CA ASN A 145 -1.96 22.10 -7.06
C ASN A 145 -2.09 20.67 -6.53
N ILE A 146 -1.77 20.44 -5.25
CA ILE A 146 -1.96 19.12 -4.62
C ILE A 146 -3.46 18.78 -4.54
N ILE A 147 -4.30 19.70 -4.06
CA ILE A 147 -5.74 19.47 -3.90
C ILE A 147 -6.41 19.26 -5.26
N ARG A 148 -6.04 20.04 -6.28
CA ARG A 148 -6.61 19.99 -7.64
C ARG A 148 -6.00 18.93 -8.55
N GLN A 149 -5.03 18.16 -8.06
CA GLN A 149 -4.39 17.11 -8.85
C GLN A 149 -5.43 16.08 -9.31
N ASN A 150 -5.43 15.76 -10.60
CA ASN A 150 -6.35 14.78 -11.18
C ASN A 150 -6.21 13.41 -10.52
N GLY A 151 -7.33 12.72 -10.32
CA GLY A 151 -7.38 11.39 -9.72
C GLY A 151 -7.28 11.39 -8.19
N ASN A 152 -7.50 12.54 -7.56
CA ASN A 152 -7.55 12.62 -6.11
C ASN A 152 -8.83 12.02 -5.54
N ILE A 153 -8.70 11.21 -4.50
CA ILE A 153 -9.77 10.57 -3.75
C ILE A 153 -9.69 11.08 -2.31
N PHE A 154 -10.72 11.75 -1.85
CA PHE A 154 -10.85 12.21 -0.48
C PHE A 154 -11.40 11.06 0.38
N LEU A 155 -10.57 10.50 1.26
CA LEU A 155 -10.99 9.47 2.22
C LEU A 155 -11.57 10.08 3.49
N LYS A 156 -11.09 11.28 3.86
CA LYS A 156 -11.58 12.10 4.95
C LYS A 156 -11.41 13.57 4.56
N ASP A 157 -12.40 14.41 4.84
CA ASP A 157 -12.34 15.84 4.56
C ASP A 157 -13.21 16.64 5.55
N ASP A 158 -12.67 16.85 6.75
CA ASP A 158 -13.30 17.66 7.80
C ASP A 158 -13.06 19.18 7.58
N LEU A 159 -12.31 19.54 6.55
CA LEU A 159 -11.90 20.92 6.26
C LEU A 159 -12.64 21.53 5.06
N GLY A 160 -13.43 20.73 4.32
CA GLY A 160 -14.10 21.17 3.10
C GLY A 160 -13.12 21.46 1.96
N ALA A 161 -11.97 20.80 1.95
CA ALA A 161 -10.92 21.03 0.92
C ALA A 161 -11.41 20.63 -0.48
N LYS A 162 -12.36 19.70 -0.57
CA LYS A 162 -13.00 19.31 -1.83
C LYS A 162 -13.75 20.44 -2.49
N ASP A 163 -14.33 21.35 -1.71
CA ASP A 163 -15.10 22.48 -2.22
C ASP A 163 -14.21 23.64 -2.73
N MET A 164 -12.89 23.50 -2.59
CA MET A 164 -11.89 24.47 -3.08
C MET A 164 -11.41 24.18 -4.51
N ILE A 165 -11.96 23.13 -5.15
CA ILE A 165 -11.54 22.64 -6.48
C ILE A 165 -12.22 23.41 -7.61
#